data_4bd116209e5ffc8621c55d71025379fa
#
_entry.id   4bd116209e5ffc8621c55d71025379fa
#
_cell.length_a   1.000
_cell.length_b   1.000
_cell.length_c   1.000
_cell.angle_alpha   90.00
_cell.angle_beta   90.00
_cell.angle_gamma   90.00
#
_symmetry.space_group_name_H-M   'P 1'
#
loop_
_entity.id
_entity.type
_entity.pdbx_description
1 polymer ?
#
loop_
_entity_poly.entity_id
_entity_poly.type
_entity_poly.pdbx_seq_one_letter_code
_entity_poly.pdbx_strand_id
1 'polypeptide(L)'
;MSARAYTINMNTRIVKIAQLADDKAPFIEWMNSLDKNTKIRVQSRLTRLLENNFGDHKKIDNEISELRFKFGSGYRIYYTEIDKIIVLLINGGDKSTQSKDILKAKSILQEWRNLQ
;
A
#
# COMPACT_ATOMS: atom_id res chain seq x y z
N MET A 1 -43.62 -13.33 -0.05
CA MET A 1 -42.42 -12.69 0.38
C MET A 1 -42.04 -11.54 -0.54
N SER A 2 -41.51 -10.48 0.03
CA SER A 2 -41.03 -9.35 -0.77
C SER A 2 -39.86 -9.75 -1.65
N ALA A 3 -39.91 -9.32 -2.90
CA ALA A 3 -38.77 -9.46 -3.82
C ALA A 3 -37.70 -8.36 -3.59
N ARG A 4 -37.94 -7.49 -2.63
CA ARG A 4 -36.96 -6.43 -2.37
C ARG A 4 -35.65 -7.00 -1.84
N ALA A 5 -34.59 -6.48 -2.37
CA ALA A 5 -33.25 -6.82 -1.92
C ALA A 5 -32.45 -5.53 -1.72
N TYR A 6 -31.59 -5.56 -0.73
CA TYR A 6 -30.60 -4.51 -0.56
C TYR A 6 -29.32 -4.93 -1.26
N THR A 7 -28.79 -4.04 -2.07
CA THR A 7 -27.46 -4.23 -2.62
C THR A 7 -26.48 -3.63 -1.65
N ILE A 8 -25.59 -4.46 -1.11
CA ILE A 8 -24.49 -4.00 -0.30
C ILE A 8 -23.31 -3.75 -1.23
N ASN A 9 -22.79 -2.54 -1.19
CA ASN A 9 -21.57 -2.24 -1.93
C ASN A 9 -20.38 -2.87 -1.21
N MET A 10 -19.90 -3.98 -1.74
CA MET A 10 -18.75 -4.70 -1.20
C MET A 10 -17.42 -4.19 -1.76
N ASN A 11 -17.44 -3.02 -2.40
CA ASN A 11 -16.28 -2.45 -3.06
C ASN A 11 -15.38 -1.70 -2.06
N THR A 12 -15.09 -2.36 -0.95
CA THR A 12 -14.19 -1.88 0.09
C THR A 12 -12.95 -2.75 0.15
N ARG A 13 -11.91 -2.23 0.76
CA ARG A 13 -10.64 -2.93 0.90
C ARG A 13 -10.22 -3.03 2.36
N ILE A 14 -9.46 -4.06 2.67
CA ILE A 14 -8.74 -4.19 3.93
C ILE A 14 -7.30 -3.75 3.64
N VAL A 15 -6.81 -2.79 4.40
CA VAL A 15 -5.42 -2.33 4.27
C VAL A 15 -4.61 -2.92 5.42
N LYS A 16 -3.56 -3.66 5.08
CA LYS A 16 -2.64 -4.26 6.04
C LYS A 16 -1.22 -3.77 5.76
N ILE A 17 -0.37 -3.86 6.75
CA ILE A 17 1.04 -3.51 6.64
C ILE A 17 1.85 -4.79 6.80
N ALA A 18 2.79 -5.03 5.88
CA ALA A 18 3.66 -6.19 5.96
C ALA A 18 4.55 -6.09 7.20
N GLN A 19 4.46 -7.09 8.05
CA GLN A 19 5.26 -7.21 9.26
C GLN A 19 6.16 -8.43 9.14
N LEU A 20 7.45 -8.22 9.36
CA LEU A 20 8.48 -9.24 9.22
C LEU A 20 8.89 -9.81 10.59
N ALA A 21 9.87 -10.68 10.59
CA ALA A 21 10.46 -11.19 11.83
C ALA A 21 10.89 -10.03 12.73
N ASP A 22 10.85 -10.24 14.04
CA ASP A 22 11.18 -9.24 15.06
C ASP A 22 10.27 -8.00 15.00
N ASP A 23 9.03 -8.19 14.52
CA ASP A 23 8.02 -7.13 14.41
C ASP A 23 8.44 -5.98 13.50
N LYS A 24 9.44 -6.16 12.67
CA LYS A 24 9.89 -5.14 11.74
C LYS A 24 8.84 -4.86 10.68
N ALA A 25 8.51 -3.59 10.46
CA ALA A 25 7.54 -3.16 9.46
C ALA A 25 8.15 -2.03 8.61
N PRO A 26 8.74 -2.35 7.45
CA PRO A 26 9.44 -1.36 6.62
C PRO A 26 8.58 -0.16 6.21
N PHE A 27 7.30 -0.37 5.94
CA PHE A 27 6.38 0.72 5.64
C PHE A 27 6.26 1.70 6.81
N ILE A 28 6.17 1.21 8.04
CA ILE A 28 6.09 2.05 9.24
C ILE A 28 7.38 2.83 9.44
N GLU A 29 8.52 2.18 9.23
CA GLU A 29 9.83 2.86 9.32
C GLU A 29 9.91 4.02 8.34
N TRP A 30 9.46 3.80 7.10
CA TRP A 30 9.41 4.85 6.10
C TRP A 30 8.45 5.98 6.50
N MET A 31 7.24 5.63 6.95
CA MET A 31 6.26 6.62 7.43
C MET A 31 6.84 7.50 8.51
N ASN A 32 7.55 6.90 9.47
CA ASN A 32 8.13 7.62 10.59
C ASN A 32 9.28 8.55 10.17
N SER A 33 9.86 8.34 9.00
CA SER A 33 10.91 9.21 8.46
C SER A 33 10.38 10.49 7.83
N LEU A 34 9.06 10.56 7.58
CA LEU A 34 8.43 11.67 6.88
C LEU A 34 8.13 12.82 7.85
N ASP A 35 8.10 14.03 7.31
CA ASP A 35 7.62 15.18 8.06
C ASP A 35 6.11 15.09 8.29
N LYS A 36 5.62 15.89 9.24
CA LYS A 36 4.21 15.83 9.66
C LYS A 36 3.23 16.06 8.52
N ASN A 37 3.48 17.06 7.68
CA ASN A 37 2.57 17.39 6.57
C ASN A 37 2.52 16.26 5.55
N THR A 38 3.64 15.65 5.24
CA THR A 38 3.71 14.52 4.32
C THR A 38 2.99 13.31 4.90
N LYS A 39 3.17 13.01 6.19
CA LYS A 39 2.43 11.94 6.86
C LYS A 39 0.93 12.10 6.73
N ILE A 40 0.42 13.31 6.96
CA ILE A 40 -1.01 13.61 6.86
C ILE A 40 -1.53 13.31 5.45
N ARG A 41 -0.79 13.71 4.43
CA ARG A 41 -1.16 13.44 3.04
C ARG A 41 -1.16 11.95 2.71
N VAL A 42 -0.16 11.23 3.21
CA VAL A 42 -0.09 9.77 3.04
C VAL A 42 -1.28 9.12 3.74
N GLN A 43 -1.55 9.47 4.97
CA GLN A 43 -2.67 8.91 5.73
C GLN A 43 -4.02 9.17 5.05
N SER A 44 -4.21 10.36 4.51
CA SER A 44 -5.41 10.70 3.73
C SER A 44 -5.56 9.78 2.51
N ARG A 45 -4.46 9.51 1.81
CA ARG A 45 -4.47 8.62 0.66
C ARG A 45 -4.81 7.19 1.06
N LEU A 46 -4.28 6.72 2.18
CA LEU A 46 -4.56 5.37 2.70
C LEU A 46 -6.03 5.22 3.11
N THR A 47 -6.61 6.27 3.67
CA THR A 47 -8.04 6.26 4.01
C THR A 47 -8.89 6.03 2.76
N ARG A 48 -8.53 6.63 1.63
CA ARG A 48 -9.24 6.40 0.35
C ARG A 48 -9.10 4.97 -0.15
N LEU A 49 -8.00 4.30 0.14
CA LEU A 49 -7.82 2.89 -0.23
C LEU A 49 -8.89 2.01 0.40
N LEU A 50 -9.31 2.30 1.63
CA LEU A 50 -10.38 1.55 2.30
C LEU A 50 -11.67 1.56 1.50
N GLU A 51 -11.90 2.62 0.73
CA GLU A 51 -13.07 2.76 -0.14
C GLU A 51 -12.78 2.33 -1.58
N ASN A 52 -11.73 1.57 -1.80
CA ASN A 52 -11.30 1.11 -3.13
C ASN A 52 -10.92 2.26 -4.08
N ASN A 53 -10.53 3.40 -3.54
CA ASN A 53 -10.06 4.54 -4.33
C ASN A 53 -8.53 4.61 -4.27
N PHE A 54 -7.88 4.13 -5.32
CA PHE A 54 -6.42 4.06 -5.39
C PHE A 54 -5.77 5.38 -5.85
N GLY A 55 -6.52 6.23 -6.53
CA GLY A 55 -5.95 7.44 -7.09
C GLY A 55 -4.88 7.12 -8.15
N ASP A 56 -3.82 7.90 -8.19
CA ASP A 56 -2.72 7.69 -9.14
C ASP A 56 -1.88 6.47 -8.72
N HIS A 57 -1.99 5.40 -9.48
CA HIS A 57 -1.31 4.15 -9.20
C HIS A 57 -0.87 3.47 -10.48
N LYS A 58 0.09 2.56 -10.35
CA LYS A 58 0.60 1.82 -11.49
C LYS A 58 1.01 0.42 -11.06
N LYS A 59 0.66 -0.56 -11.87
CA LYS A 59 1.16 -1.92 -11.71
C LYS A 59 2.59 -1.98 -12.24
N ILE A 60 3.53 -2.39 -11.39
CA ILE A 60 4.95 -2.51 -11.77
C ILE A 60 5.19 -3.86 -12.45
N ASP A 61 4.72 -4.93 -11.83
CA ASP A 61 4.77 -6.29 -12.37
C ASP A 61 3.58 -7.10 -11.83
N ASN A 62 3.64 -8.42 -11.93
CA ASN A 62 2.54 -9.27 -11.48
C ASN A 62 2.30 -9.24 -9.97
N GLU A 63 3.27 -8.77 -9.19
CA GLU A 63 3.22 -8.83 -7.73
C GLU A 63 3.17 -7.45 -7.09
N ILE A 64 3.90 -6.48 -7.63
CA ILE A 64 4.11 -5.18 -7.02
C ILE A 64 3.42 -4.09 -7.82
N SER A 65 2.70 -3.24 -7.12
CA SER A 65 2.13 -2.00 -7.65
C SER A 65 2.61 -0.82 -6.82
N GLU A 66 2.47 0.38 -7.34
CA GLU A 66 2.84 1.59 -6.63
C GLU A 66 1.68 2.59 -6.59
N LEU A 67 1.54 3.27 -5.46
CA LEU A 67 0.78 4.50 -5.34
C LEU A 67 1.75 5.65 -5.56
N ARG A 68 1.37 6.61 -6.38
CA ARG A 68 2.20 7.76 -6.72
C ARG A 68 1.62 9.04 -6.15
N PHE A 69 2.50 9.87 -5.63
CA PHE A 69 2.17 11.18 -5.10
C PHE A 69 2.88 12.24 -5.93
N LYS A 70 2.17 13.29 -6.31
CA LYS A 70 2.69 14.34 -7.19
C LYS A 70 3.30 15.53 -6.45
N PHE A 71 3.41 15.45 -5.14
CA PHE A 71 3.99 16.51 -4.35
C PHE A 71 5.36 16.12 -3.78
N GLY A 72 6.11 17.11 -3.33
CA GLY A 72 7.43 16.91 -2.74
C GLY A 72 8.39 16.24 -3.70
N SER A 73 9.11 15.25 -3.22
CA SER A 73 10.10 14.48 -4.00
C SER A 73 9.48 13.38 -4.85
N GLY A 74 8.17 13.36 -5.01
CA GLY A 74 7.47 12.33 -5.77
C GLY A 74 7.41 11.01 -4.99
N TYR A 75 6.74 11.05 -3.86
CA TYR A 75 6.66 9.87 -2.98
C TYR A 75 5.97 8.70 -3.65
N ARG A 76 6.38 7.50 -3.28
CA ARG A 76 5.84 6.23 -3.77
C ARG A 76 5.57 5.30 -2.59
N ILE A 77 4.46 4.57 -2.67
CA ILE A 77 4.16 3.48 -1.74
C ILE A 77 4.00 2.22 -2.55
N TYR A 78 4.75 1.18 -2.19
CA TYR A 78 4.70 -0.11 -2.88
C TYR A 78 3.78 -1.05 -2.12
N TYR A 79 2.93 -1.76 -2.86
CA TYR A 79 1.93 -2.65 -2.29
C TYR A 79 1.68 -3.83 -3.20
N THR A 80 1.06 -4.85 -2.65
CA THR A 80 0.49 -5.95 -3.42
C THR A 80 -0.97 -6.13 -3.03
N GLU A 81 -1.75 -6.74 -3.91
CA GLU A 81 -3.14 -7.06 -3.62
C GLU A 81 -3.27 -8.56 -3.40
N ILE A 82 -4.07 -8.93 -2.40
CA ILE A 82 -4.33 -10.33 -2.07
C ILE A 82 -5.84 -10.56 -2.22
N ASP A 83 -6.19 -11.49 -3.11
CA ASP A 83 -7.58 -11.89 -3.39
C ASP A 83 -8.50 -10.73 -3.78
N LYS A 84 -7.95 -9.65 -4.29
CA LYS A 84 -8.68 -8.43 -4.65
C LYS A 84 -9.41 -7.79 -3.45
N ILE A 85 -9.03 -8.16 -2.25
CA ILE A 85 -9.65 -7.68 -1.01
C ILE A 85 -8.64 -6.92 -0.17
N ILE A 86 -7.45 -7.47 0.00
CA ILE A 86 -6.42 -6.92 0.87
C ILE A 86 -5.42 -6.12 0.05
N VAL A 87 -5.12 -4.92 0.50
CA VAL A 87 -3.98 -4.12 0.04
C VAL A 87 -2.92 -4.25 1.11
N LEU A 88 -1.82 -4.93 0.78
CA LEU A 88 -0.71 -5.11 1.69
C LEU A 88 0.36 -4.06 1.38
N LEU A 89 0.55 -3.12 2.29
CA LEU A 89 1.57 -2.08 2.17
C LEU A 89 2.93 -2.66 2.53
N ILE A 90 3.91 -2.49 1.65
CA ILE A 90 5.21 -3.15 1.77
C ILE A 90 6.29 -2.17 2.25
N ASN A 91 6.53 -1.11 1.49
CA ASN A 91 7.50 -0.08 1.83
C ASN A 91 7.18 1.20 1.07
N GLY A 92 7.97 2.22 1.29
CA GLY A 92 7.83 3.49 0.60
C GLY A 92 9.17 4.08 0.25
N GLY A 93 9.13 5.12 -0.53
CA GLY A 93 10.29 5.86 -0.98
C GLY A 93 9.87 7.06 -1.82
N ASP A 94 10.77 7.54 -2.64
CA ASP A 94 10.45 8.62 -3.57
C ASP A 94 10.96 8.31 -4.98
N LYS A 95 10.78 9.26 -5.88
CA LYS A 95 11.17 9.08 -7.28
C LYS A 95 12.66 8.81 -7.44
N SER A 96 13.52 9.39 -6.61
CA SER A 96 14.97 9.24 -6.71
C SER A 96 15.48 7.86 -6.31
N THR A 97 14.71 7.11 -5.51
CA THR A 97 15.10 5.79 -5.01
C THR A 97 14.24 4.67 -5.58
N GLN A 98 13.43 4.96 -6.59
CA GLN A 98 12.41 4.05 -7.09
C GLN A 98 12.93 2.64 -7.43
N SER A 99 13.98 2.54 -8.22
CA SER A 99 14.51 1.23 -8.64
C SER A 99 14.96 0.39 -7.47
N LYS A 100 15.67 0.99 -6.54
CA LYS A 100 16.12 0.35 -5.30
C LYS A 100 14.94 -0.09 -4.43
N ASP A 101 13.95 0.77 -4.30
CA ASP A 101 12.80 0.51 -3.45
C ASP A 101 11.91 -0.60 -4.02
N ILE A 102 11.80 -0.72 -5.34
CA ILE A 102 11.08 -1.82 -5.98
C ILE A 102 11.76 -3.16 -5.68
N LEU A 103 13.08 -3.23 -5.80
CA LEU A 103 13.83 -4.45 -5.46
C LEU A 103 13.64 -4.81 -4.00
N LYS A 104 13.68 -3.81 -3.12
CA LYS A 104 13.43 -3.99 -1.70
C LYS A 104 12.01 -4.49 -1.43
N ALA A 105 11.03 -3.94 -2.14
CA ALA A 105 9.63 -4.39 -2.01
C ALA A 105 9.48 -5.87 -2.34
N LYS A 106 10.13 -6.34 -3.40
CA LYS A 106 10.09 -7.75 -3.78
C LYS A 106 10.70 -8.65 -2.71
N SER A 107 11.84 -8.24 -2.15
CA SER A 107 12.50 -8.97 -1.08
C SER A 107 11.64 -9.04 0.19
N ILE A 108 11.05 -7.92 0.58
CA ILE A 108 10.14 -7.85 1.74
C ILE A 108 8.94 -8.78 1.52
N LEU A 109 8.32 -8.73 0.35
CA LEU A 109 7.16 -9.55 0.04
C LEU A 109 7.48 -11.04 0.13
N GLN A 110 8.65 -11.44 -0.38
CA GLN A 110 9.09 -12.83 -0.29
C GLN A 110 9.28 -13.28 1.16
N GLU A 111 9.95 -12.46 1.96
CA GLU A 111 10.14 -12.74 3.38
C GLU A 111 8.81 -12.83 4.12
N TRP A 112 7.90 -11.89 3.85
CA TRP A 112 6.56 -11.89 4.45
C TRP A 112 5.80 -13.19 4.10
N ARG A 113 5.85 -13.61 2.84
CA ARG A 113 5.20 -14.86 2.41
C ARG A 113 5.77 -16.08 3.12
N ASN A 114 7.06 -16.09 3.36
CA ASN A 114 7.71 -17.20 4.05
C ASN A 114 7.28 -17.30 5.52
N LEU A 115 6.78 -16.21 6.09
CA LEU A 115 6.29 -16.17 7.48
C LEU A 115 4.82 -16.58 7.62
N GLN A 116 4.09 -16.74 6.50
CA GLN A 116 2.66 -17.08 6.54
C GLN A 116 2.37 -18.57 6.71
#